data_87fdb91eba1a25fe1c9fc6b4ebe6a25f
#
_entry.id   87fdb91eba1a25fe1c9fc6b4ebe6a25f
#
_cell.length_a   1.000
_cell.length_b   1.000
_cell.length_c   1.000
_cell.angle_alpha   90.00
_cell.angle_beta   90.00
_cell.angle_gamma   90.00
#
_symmetry.space_group_name_H-M   'P 1'
#
loop_
_entity.id
_entity.type
_entity.pdbx_description
1 polymer ?
#
loop_
_entity_poly.entity_id
_entity_poly.type
_entity_poly.pdbx_seq_one_letter_code
_entity_poly.pdbx_strand_id
1 'polypeptide(L)'
;MRAAVEPRDVSPYLRDQNVVAPSRLRYRFNWETPIAFDPFDQRAVYVGGNVLFRSTDAGAHWTAISPDLTRDLKERQILSGGPLTLDVTGAETFDTLLCVAPSPLVAKTIWVSTDDGLVALTRDGGAHWMKRTISGVDADARIPVIEPSHRAPGIAYAAVDRHYVGDRAPYVYATTDFGQHWRLIANGLPHAEVHVVREDPRAPGVLYAGTGKGVWWSRNGGATWAPFPAPLPPVEVRDLAVQPLAGDLLAATHGRGIYVFDDLAALREPAPSATDARLFPLRDALPLERSTPTTNMRSTSDPAPATFTFWQRTPAKSAPRFEIVDAHGTVVRRIAGTHDEDGEDVPNVTNLAGYNRVAWDLTQDAPTPWRRVARWDQGPSGGVLVPSGTYTVRLHRDGKTYTQALRVLRDRRVTSAADELRGYRFQTAMYAELSALDDALNALDNLRLQLPERIAKTTDPALADRAKRVLAEATQVERMISSQPVNDQDDDFLEDLLRERVLTFLSDLSPGAPTAAQIAEGDALRREGDAALTGYRAFIAARVHPLDVALRAAGATALDLSAVPPKTKPDPNADEHARRGEAQDEQ
;
A
#
# COMPACT_ATOMS: atom_id res chain seq x y z
N MET A 1 -19.48 -8.89 -22.30
CA MET A 1 -18.24 -8.56 -23.04
C MET A 1 -18.36 -7.12 -23.54
N ARG A 2 -17.50 -6.21 -23.08
CA ARG A 2 -17.38 -4.90 -23.76
C ARG A 2 -16.59 -5.17 -25.05
N ALA A 3 -17.13 -4.78 -26.19
CA ALA A 3 -16.38 -4.82 -27.44
C ALA A 3 -15.11 -3.98 -27.26
N ALA A 4 -13.95 -4.53 -27.63
CA ALA A 4 -12.73 -3.75 -27.72
C ALA A 4 -12.96 -2.66 -28.77
N VAL A 5 -13.01 -1.40 -28.32
CA VAL A 5 -13.04 -0.26 -29.22
C VAL A 5 -11.60 -0.04 -29.67
N GLU A 6 -11.36 -0.10 -30.97
CA GLU A 6 -10.04 0.24 -31.52
C GLU A 6 -9.68 1.70 -31.14
N PRO A 7 -8.43 1.95 -30.72
CA PRO A 7 -8.01 3.30 -30.38
C PRO A 7 -8.06 4.18 -31.65
N ARG A 8 -8.61 5.39 -31.51
CA ARG A 8 -8.66 6.39 -32.56
C ARG A 8 -7.62 7.46 -32.29
N ASP A 9 -6.81 7.79 -33.29
CA ASP A 9 -5.93 8.94 -33.25
C ASP A 9 -6.76 10.24 -33.31
N VAL A 10 -6.56 11.10 -32.31
CA VAL A 10 -7.25 12.39 -32.16
C VAL A 10 -6.26 13.57 -32.09
N SER A 11 -5.01 13.37 -32.54
CA SER A 11 -3.99 14.41 -32.54
C SER A 11 -4.46 15.68 -33.29
N PRO A 12 -4.14 16.89 -32.79
CA PRO A 12 -4.43 18.13 -33.52
C PRO A 12 -3.59 18.30 -34.78
N TYR A 13 -2.55 17.49 -34.98
CA TYR A 13 -1.62 17.59 -36.11
C TYR A 13 -1.10 16.22 -36.54
N LEU A 14 -1.75 15.65 -37.55
CA LEU A 14 -1.47 14.29 -38.07
C LEU A 14 -0.41 14.28 -39.17
N ARG A 15 0.60 15.13 -39.10
CA ARG A 15 1.70 15.13 -40.06
C ARG A 15 2.84 14.25 -39.57
N ASP A 16 3.37 13.41 -40.47
CA ASP A 16 4.65 12.73 -40.21
C ASP A 16 5.75 13.76 -40.01
N GLN A 17 6.41 13.68 -38.88
CA GLN A 17 7.47 14.61 -38.44
C GLN A 17 8.85 13.94 -38.49
N ASN A 18 8.94 12.66 -38.85
CA ASN A 18 10.20 11.93 -38.92
C ASN A 18 11.17 12.60 -39.91
N VAL A 19 12.39 12.85 -39.43
CA VAL A 19 13.50 13.45 -40.21
C VAL A 19 13.13 14.84 -40.81
N VAL A 20 12.15 15.54 -40.23
CA VAL A 20 11.80 16.93 -40.61
C VAL A 20 12.39 17.88 -39.58
N ALA A 21 13.20 18.84 -40.03
CA ALA A 21 13.72 19.86 -39.11
C ALA A 21 12.58 20.63 -38.44
N PRO A 22 12.55 20.80 -37.11
CA PRO A 22 11.49 21.49 -36.40
C PRO A 22 11.18 22.89 -36.91
N SER A 23 12.18 23.60 -37.43
CA SER A 23 12.01 24.92 -38.07
C SER A 23 11.09 24.92 -39.30
N ARG A 24 10.88 23.76 -39.93
CA ARG A 24 9.99 23.56 -41.09
C ARG A 24 8.58 23.09 -40.72
N LEU A 25 8.35 22.77 -39.43
CA LEU A 25 7.05 22.35 -38.94
C LEU A 25 6.18 23.56 -38.61
N ARG A 26 4.92 23.52 -39.01
CA ARG A 26 3.93 24.53 -38.58
C ARG A 26 3.66 24.44 -37.09
N TYR A 27 3.57 23.19 -36.56
CA TYR A 27 3.36 22.90 -35.14
C TYR A 27 4.45 21.92 -34.69
N ARG A 28 5.01 22.19 -33.54
CA ARG A 28 6.08 21.43 -32.91
C ARG A 28 5.54 20.77 -31.66
N PHE A 29 5.79 19.48 -31.49
CA PHE A 29 5.46 18.71 -30.30
C PHE A 29 6.71 17.97 -29.84
N ASN A 30 6.83 17.71 -28.55
CA ASN A 30 7.91 16.91 -28.01
C ASN A 30 7.38 15.68 -27.24
N TRP A 31 8.30 14.85 -26.74
CA TRP A 31 7.97 13.68 -25.94
C TRP A 31 7.06 13.98 -24.74
N GLU A 32 7.22 15.14 -24.10
CA GLU A 32 6.49 15.58 -22.91
C GLU A 32 5.32 16.51 -23.29
N THR A 33 4.67 16.26 -24.41
CA THR A 33 3.51 17.03 -24.87
C THR A 33 2.44 17.11 -23.78
N PRO A 34 2.11 18.32 -23.26
CA PRO A 34 1.19 18.46 -22.14
C PRO A 34 -0.27 18.33 -22.60
N ILE A 35 -1.05 17.61 -21.77
CA ILE A 35 -2.49 17.48 -21.93
C ILE A 35 -3.16 17.90 -20.62
N ALA A 36 -4.20 18.72 -20.69
CA ALA A 36 -4.97 19.14 -19.52
C ALA A 36 -6.45 19.19 -19.79
N PHE A 37 -7.27 18.92 -18.77
CA PHE A 37 -8.72 19.10 -18.79
C PHE A 37 -9.10 20.46 -18.21
N ASP A 38 -10.19 21.05 -18.70
CA ASP A 38 -10.73 22.28 -18.14
C ASP A 38 -11.50 21.96 -16.84
N PRO A 39 -11.19 22.58 -15.70
CA PRO A 39 -11.91 22.33 -14.45
C PRO A 39 -13.38 22.73 -14.46
N PHE A 40 -13.79 23.62 -15.38
CA PHE A 40 -15.12 24.19 -15.48
C PHE A 40 -15.95 23.64 -16.66
N ASP A 41 -15.29 22.98 -17.63
CA ASP A 41 -15.95 22.33 -18.77
C ASP A 41 -15.35 20.94 -18.99
N GLN A 42 -16.01 19.92 -18.46
CA GLN A 42 -15.55 18.52 -18.53
C GLN A 42 -15.39 17.97 -19.96
N ARG A 43 -15.93 18.66 -20.97
CA ARG A 43 -15.76 18.30 -22.39
C ARG A 43 -14.53 18.92 -23.00
N ALA A 44 -13.97 19.97 -22.36
CA ALA A 44 -12.82 20.69 -22.90
C ALA A 44 -11.51 20.02 -22.48
N VAL A 45 -10.70 19.72 -23.48
CA VAL A 45 -9.33 19.24 -23.34
C VAL A 45 -8.39 20.17 -24.09
N TYR A 46 -7.22 20.37 -23.51
CA TYR A 46 -6.12 21.18 -24.07
C TYR A 46 -4.94 20.29 -24.41
N VAL A 47 -4.26 20.58 -25.52
CA VAL A 47 -3.00 19.95 -25.93
C VAL A 47 -2.00 21.04 -26.32
N GLY A 48 -0.77 20.96 -25.78
CA GLY A 48 0.30 21.94 -26.03
C GLY A 48 1.29 21.45 -27.08
N GLY A 49 1.46 22.23 -28.16
CA GLY A 49 2.64 22.17 -29.04
C GLY A 49 3.49 23.41 -28.83
N ASN A 50 3.93 24.09 -29.89
CA ASN A 50 4.39 25.49 -29.78
C ASN A 50 3.20 26.45 -29.64
N VAL A 51 2.00 26.00 -29.94
CA VAL A 51 0.72 26.68 -29.70
C VAL A 51 -0.16 25.84 -28.80
N LEU A 52 -1.16 26.46 -28.18
CA LEU A 52 -2.16 25.75 -27.38
C LEU A 52 -3.39 25.44 -28.22
N PHE A 53 -3.77 24.14 -28.25
CA PHE A 53 -4.99 23.65 -28.87
C PHE A 53 -6.07 23.38 -27.84
N ARG A 54 -7.34 23.58 -28.23
CA ARG A 54 -8.52 23.23 -27.43
C ARG A 54 -9.52 22.41 -28.27
N SER A 55 -10.04 21.35 -27.68
CA SER A 55 -11.17 20.58 -28.19
C SER A 55 -12.30 20.56 -27.16
N THR A 56 -13.55 20.43 -27.61
CA THR A 56 -14.75 20.23 -26.75
C THR A 56 -15.59 19.04 -27.16
N ASP A 57 -15.05 18.20 -28.03
CA ASP A 57 -15.72 17.03 -28.62
C ASP A 57 -14.79 15.80 -28.64
N ALA A 58 -14.04 15.61 -27.55
CA ALA A 58 -13.13 14.48 -27.37
C ALA A 58 -12.06 14.36 -28.47
N GLY A 59 -11.56 15.49 -28.98
CA GLY A 59 -10.49 15.54 -29.98
C GLY A 59 -10.96 15.34 -31.42
N ALA A 60 -12.27 15.33 -31.69
CA ALA A 60 -12.76 15.26 -33.07
C ALA A 60 -12.44 16.52 -33.86
N HIS A 61 -12.48 17.68 -33.20
CA HIS A 61 -12.07 18.97 -33.77
C HIS A 61 -11.17 19.73 -32.79
N TRP A 62 -10.16 20.40 -33.33
CA TRP A 62 -9.22 21.22 -32.58
C TRP A 62 -9.18 22.65 -33.08
N THR A 63 -9.10 23.59 -32.15
CA THR A 63 -8.89 25.00 -32.42
C THR A 63 -7.59 25.45 -31.76
N ALA A 64 -6.69 26.06 -32.52
CA ALA A 64 -5.54 26.75 -31.95
C ALA A 64 -6.04 28.04 -31.28
N ILE A 65 -5.86 28.15 -29.97
CA ILE A 65 -6.32 29.27 -29.15
C ILE A 65 -5.18 30.19 -28.70
N SER A 66 -3.99 30.04 -29.28
CA SER A 66 -2.84 30.89 -29.02
C SER A 66 -2.03 31.13 -30.27
N PRO A 67 -1.23 32.21 -30.32
CA PRO A 67 -0.07 32.29 -31.20
C PRO A 67 1.01 31.28 -30.74
N ASP A 68 2.19 31.28 -31.41
CA ASP A 68 3.39 30.63 -30.89
C ASP A 68 3.78 31.26 -29.56
N LEU A 69 3.79 30.45 -28.49
CA LEU A 69 4.05 30.92 -27.11
C LEU A 69 5.50 30.73 -26.68
N THR A 70 6.35 30.18 -27.55
CA THR A 70 7.78 29.95 -27.33
C THR A 70 8.63 31.16 -27.69
N ARG A 71 9.95 31.05 -27.52
CA ARG A 71 10.91 32.05 -28.02
C ARG A 71 11.11 31.95 -29.52
N ASP A 72 10.77 30.79 -30.12
CA ASP A 72 10.92 30.50 -31.56
C ASP A 72 12.35 30.66 -32.05
N LEU A 73 13.33 30.09 -31.35
CA LEU A 73 14.76 30.18 -31.61
C LEU A 73 15.13 29.28 -32.81
N LYS A 74 15.07 29.80 -34.02
CA LYS A 74 15.26 29.04 -35.26
C LYS A 74 16.60 28.31 -35.34
N GLU A 75 17.63 28.86 -34.73
CA GLU A 75 18.98 28.28 -34.65
C GLU A 75 19.01 26.99 -33.80
N ARG A 76 18.04 26.77 -32.92
CA ARG A 76 17.89 25.58 -32.10
C ARG A 76 16.86 24.60 -32.66
N GLN A 77 16.08 24.98 -33.66
CA GLN A 77 15.08 24.13 -34.32
C GLN A 77 15.70 23.33 -35.47
N ILE A 78 16.82 22.68 -35.21
CA ILE A 78 17.56 21.83 -36.15
C ILE A 78 17.25 20.34 -35.87
N LEU A 79 17.69 19.47 -36.77
CA LEU A 79 17.63 18.02 -36.53
C LEU A 79 18.53 17.65 -35.35
N SER A 80 18.01 16.83 -34.43
CA SER A 80 18.76 16.33 -33.28
C SER A 80 19.71 15.17 -33.65
N GLY A 81 20.69 14.87 -32.79
CA GLY A 81 21.53 13.68 -32.87
C GLY A 81 22.80 13.79 -33.70
N GLY A 82 23.07 14.88 -34.44
CA GLY A 82 24.32 15.07 -35.20
C GLY A 82 25.55 15.16 -34.29
N PRO A 83 26.81 15.06 -34.74
CA PRO A 83 27.30 14.66 -36.07
C PRO A 83 27.44 13.15 -36.30
N LEU A 84 27.26 12.31 -35.25
CA LEU A 84 27.47 10.86 -35.34
C LEU A 84 26.27 10.14 -35.98
N THR A 85 25.06 10.39 -35.45
CA THR A 85 23.82 9.76 -35.91
C THR A 85 22.68 10.75 -35.74
N LEU A 86 21.81 10.88 -36.72
CA LEU A 86 20.56 11.62 -36.54
C LEU A 86 19.65 10.81 -35.65
N ASP A 87 19.15 11.45 -34.58
CA ASP A 87 18.19 10.87 -33.65
C ASP A 87 16.89 11.67 -33.74
N VAL A 88 16.12 11.39 -34.79
CA VAL A 88 14.94 12.19 -35.16
C VAL A 88 13.75 11.29 -35.38
N THR A 89 12.95 11.09 -34.33
CA THR A 89 11.67 10.37 -34.40
C THR A 89 10.48 11.33 -34.54
N GLY A 90 10.74 12.63 -34.63
CA GLY A 90 9.72 13.67 -34.76
C GLY A 90 9.23 14.27 -33.45
N ALA A 91 9.75 13.81 -32.31
CA ALA A 91 9.40 14.31 -30.98
C ALA A 91 10.60 14.99 -30.26
N GLU A 92 11.80 14.96 -30.83
CA GLU A 92 13.02 15.63 -30.37
C GLU A 92 13.00 17.09 -30.85
N THR A 93 12.01 17.86 -30.38
CA THR A 93 11.81 19.25 -30.81
C THR A 93 12.01 20.23 -29.65
N PHE A 94 12.60 21.35 -29.94
CA PHE A 94 12.77 22.47 -29.05
C PHE A 94 11.76 23.58 -29.37
N ASP A 95 11.57 24.54 -28.48
CA ASP A 95 10.55 25.59 -28.54
C ASP A 95 9.14 24.99 -28.52
N THR A 96 8.80 24.27 -27.44
CA THR A 96 7.51 23.62 -27.22
C THR A 96 6.95 23.89 -25.82
N LEU A 97 5.65 23.74 -25.65
CA LEU A 97 5.02 23.79 -24.34
C LEU A 97 5.31 22.50 -23.57
N LEU A 98 5.67 22.65 -22.29
CA LEU A 98 5.86 21.53 -21.34
C LEU A 98 4.72 21.41 -20.33
N CYS A 99 4.00 22.49 -20.06
CA CYS A 99 2.88 22.48 -19.14
C CYS A 99 1.71 23.31 -19.68
N VAL A 100 0.51 22.78 -19.44
CA VAL A 100 -0.76 23.49 -19.61
C VAL A 100 -1.52 23.35 -18.30
N ALA A 101 -1.76 24.44 -17.61
CA ALA A 101 -2.34 24.47 -16.27
C ALA A 101 -3.53 25.43 -16.20
N PRO A 102 -4.76 24.98 -16.51
CA PRO A 102 -5.96 25.77 -16.27
C PRO A 102 -6.12 26.06 -14.77
N SER A 103 -6.50 27.31 -14.44
CA SER A 103 -6.77 27.70 -13.07
C SER A 103 -7.90 26.89 -12.47
N PRO A 104 -7.76 26.31 -11.27
CA PRO A 104 -8.86 25.63 -10.57
C PRO A 104 -9.89 26.60 -10.00
N LEU A 105 -9.60 27.91 -9.96
CA LEU A 105 -10.41 28.93 -9.29
C LEU A 105 -11.14 29.85 -10.25
N VAL A 106 -10.60 30.10 -11.45
CA VAL A 106 -11.15 31.08 -12.39
C VAL A 106 -11.21 30.49 -13.79
N ALA A 107 -12.41 30.34 -14.30
CA ALA A 107 -12.64 29.88 -15.66
C ALA A 107 -11.90 30.75 -16.69
N LYS A 108 -11.45 30.14 -17.79
CA LYS A 108 -10.73 30.79 -18.89
C LYS A 108 -9.36 31.35 -18.54
N THR A 109 -8.86 31.15 -17.31
CA THR A 109 -7.50 31.49 -16.93
C THR A 109 -6.62 30.25 -17.12
N ILE A 110 -5.62 30.34 -18.00
CA ILE A 110 -4.75 29.21 -18.35
C ILE A 110 -3.30 29.67 -18.32
N TRP A 111 -2.49 28.97 -17.55
CA TRP A 111 -1.04 29.11 -17.53
C TRP A 111 -0.41 28.08 -18.46
N VAL A 112 0.66 28.44 -19.10
CA VAL A 112 1.50 27.53 -19.86
C VAL A 112 2.98 27.82 -19.60
N SER A 113 3.82 26.80 -19.76
CA SER A 113 5.28 26.97 -19.72
C SER A 113 5.96 26.18 -20.82
N THR A 114 7.23 26.50 -21.06
CA THR A 114 7.98 26.04 -22.22
C THR A 114 9.29 25.38 -21.83
N ASP A 115 9.86 24.65 -22.77
CA ASP A 115 11.22 24.09 -22.69
C ASP A 115 12.33 25.13 -22.92
N ASP A 116 11.97 26.34 -23.34
CA ASP A 116 12.86 27.50 -23.59
C ASP A 116 12.76 28.59 -22.52
N GLY A 117 12.22 28.27 -21.33
CA GLY A 117 12.23 29.13 -20.15
C GLY A 117 11.21 30.27 -20.14
N LEU A 118 10.11 30.15 -20.87
CA LEU A 118 9.02 31.12 -20.83
C LEU A 118 7.81 30.59 -20.03
N VAL A 119 7.08 31.54 -19.49
CA VAL A 119 5.72 31.36 -18.96
C VAL A 119 4.78 32.23 -19.77
N ALA A 120 3.60 31.73 -20.11
CA ALA A 120 2.56 32.58 -20.68
C ALA A 120 1.22 32.35 -19.97
N LEU A 121 0.38 33.36 -19.97
CA LEU A 121 -0.89 33.41 -19.28
C LEU A 121 -1.95 34.05 -20.16
N THR A 122 -3.11 33.41 -20.26
CA THR A 122 -4.35 34.03 -20.70
C THR A 122 -5.34 34.10 -19.53
N ARG A 123 -6.24 35.09 -19.55
CA ARG A 123 -7.32 35.24 -18.56
C ARG A 123 -8.70 35.35 -19.23
N ASP A 124 -8.76 35.16 -20.53
CA ASP A 124 -9.94 35.29 -21.35
C ASP A 124 -10.16 34.08 -22.32
N GLY A 125 -9.50 32.95 -22.01
CA GLY A 125 -9.67 31.72 -22.79
C GLY A 125 -8.88 31.70 -24.10
N GLY A 126 -7.82 32.50 -24.19
CA GLY A 126 -6.92 32.50 -25.34
C GLY A 126 -7.09 33.67 -26.27
N ALA A 127 -8.03 34.62 -26.00
CA ALA A 127 -8.17 35.81 -26.81
C ALA A 127 -6.92 36.74 -26.72
N HIS A 128 -6.35 36.85 -25.54
CA HIS A 128 -5.10 37.57 -25.31
C HIS A 128 -4.14 36.70 -24.48
N TRP A 129 -2.85 36.78 -24.84
CA TRP A 129 -1.77 36.07 -24.17
C TRP A 129 -0.69 37.04 -23.69
N MET A 130 -0.23 36.84 -22.46
CA MET A 130 0.86 37.61 -21.85
C MET A 130 2.04 36.68 -21.64
N LYS A 131 3.12 36.84 -22.41
CA LYS A 131 4.40 36.16 -22.16
C LYS A 131 5.11 36.81 -20.97
N ARG A 132 5.75 35.99 -20.13
CA ARG A 132 6.47 36.36 -18.92
C ARG A 132 7.80 35.61 -18.84
N THR A 133 8.77 36.24 -18.18
CA THR A 133 10.05 35.61 -17.85
C THR A 133 10.21 35.55 -16.35
N ILE A 134 10.88 34.51 -15.86
CA ILE A 134 11.33 34.42 -14.47
C ILE A 134 12.74 34.97 -14.41
N SER A 135 13.02 35.90 -13.50
CA SER A 135 14.35 36.49 -13.37
C SER A 135 15.41 35.42 -13.08
N GLY A 136 16.47 35.39 -13.87
CA GLY A 136 17.54 34.39 -13.79
C GLY A 136 17.25 33.07 -14.53
N VAL A 137 16.11 32.98 -15.22
CA VAL A 137 15.74 31.82 -16.07
C VAL A 137 15.92 32.22 -17.54
N ASP A 138 16.81 31.56 -18.23
CA ASP A 138 17.16 31.78 -19.65
C ASP A 138 16.55 30.69 -20.57
N ALA A 139 16.97 30.69 -21.82
CA ALA A 139 16.49 29.71 -22.82
C ALA A 139 17.03 28.28 -22.62
N ASP A 140 17.98 28.08 -21.72
CA ASP A 140 18.54 26.78 -21.40
C ASP A 140 17.84 26.12 -20.20
N ALA A 141 16.86 26.81 -19.61
CA ALA A 141 16.08 26.32 -18.49
C ALA A 141 14.72 25.81 -18.97
N ARG A 142 14.38 24.60 -18.61
CA ARG A 142 13.06 24.03 -18.83
C ARG A 142 12.14 24.40 -17.67
N ILE A 143 10.87 24.68 -17.95
CA ILE A 143 9.85 24.88 -16.92
C ILE A 143 8.82 23.75 -17.07
N PRO A 144 9.09 22.55 -16.48
CA PRO A 144 8.24 21.36 -16.67
C PRO A 144 6.86 21.52 -16.06
N VAL A 145 6.71 22.34 -15.01
CA VAL A 145 5.44 22.50 -14.31
C VAL A 145 5.21 23.94 -13.88
N ILE A 146 3.98 24.40 -14.12
CA ILE A 146 3.34 25.50 -13.40
C ILE A 146 2.13 24.93 -12.66
N GLU A 147 2.00 25.29 -11.39
CA GLU A 147 0.88 24.94 -10.52
C GLU A 147 0.13 26.21 -10.14
N PRO A 148 -1.03 26.50 -10.75
CA PRO A 148 -1.92 27.57 -10.30
C PRO A 148 -2.48 27.23 -8.92
N SER A 149 -2.43 28.19 -8.01
CA SER A 149 -2.84 27.96 -6.62
C SER A 149 -4.34 27.66 -6.50
N HIS A 150 -4.67 26.78 -5.56
CA HIS A 150 -6.02 26.52 -5.07
C HIS A 150 -6.51 27.58 -4.05
N ARG A 151 -5.68 28.60 -3.75
CA ARG A 151 -5.95 29.63 -2.73
C ARG A 151 -6.39 30.96 -3.31
N ALA A 152 -5.68 31.45 -4.34
CA ALA A 152 -6.00 32.73 -4.95
C ALA A 152 -5.57 32.76 -6.43
N PRO A 153 -6.34 33.43 -7.31
CA PRO A 153 -6.13 33.38 -8.77
C PRO A 153 -4.79 33.89 -9.26
N GLY A 154 -4.18 34.85 -8.56
CA GLY A 154 -2.89 35.46 -8.95
C GLY A 154 -1.66 34.73 -8.45
N ILE A 155 -1.87 33.68 -7.62
CA ILE A 155 -0.78 32.85 -7.08
C ILE A 155 -0.52 31.68 -8.02
N ALA A 156 0.75 31.42 -8.29
CA ALA A 156 1.19 30.20 -8.97
C ALA A 156 2.61 29.84 -8.51
N TYR A 157 2.97 28.58 -8.70
CA TYR A 157 4.28 28.03 -8.42
C TYR A 157 4.88 27.46 -9.71
N ALA A 158 6.20 27.54 -9.87
CA ALA A 158 6.90 26.98 -11.03
C ALA A 158 8.10 26.15 -10.58
N ALA A 159 8.20 24.94 -11.07
CA ALA A 159 9.43 24.16 -11.03
C ALA A 159 10.27 24.52 -12.26
N VAL A 160 11.59 24.74 -12.07
CA VAL A 160 12.53 25.01 -13.15
C VAL A 160 13.66 24.00 -13.10
N ASP A 161 13.94 23.40 -14.23
CA ASP A 161 14.92 22.34 -14.39
C ASP A 161 16.02 22.74 -15.36
N ARG A 162 17.28 22.63 -14.93
CA ARG A 162 18.48 22.97 -15.69
C ARG A 162 19.49 21.82 -15.77
N HIS A 163 19.07 20.60 -15.39
CA HIS A 163 20.00 19.48 -15.32
C HIS A 163 20.62 19.12 -16.68
N TYR A 164 19.91 19.38 -17.79
CA TYR A 164 20.41 19.18 -19.15
C TYR A 164 21.63 20.04 -19.49
N VAL A 165 21.84 21.14 -18.79
CA VAL A 165 23.05 21.99 -18.91
C VAL A 165 24.01 21.79 -17.73
N GLY A 166 23.86 20.72 -16.96
CA GLY A 166 24.75 20.36 -15.84
C GLY A 166 24.46 21.09 -14.53
N ASP A 167 23.42 21.92 -14.46
CA ASP A 167 23.04 22.65 -13.26
C ASP A 167 21.91 21.89 -12.53
N ARG A 168 22.25 21.29 -11.37
CA ARG A 168 21.33 20.52 -10.53
C ARG A 168 20.88 21.28 -9.28
N ALA A 169 21.03 22.58 -9.24
CA ALA A 169 20.51 23.38 -8.13
C ALA A 169 18.97 23.32 -8.11
N PRO A 170 18.33 23.31 -6.93
CA PRO A 170 16.89 23.27 -6.83
C PRO A 170 16.29 24.65 -7.19
N TYR A 171 15.35 24.66 -8.11
CA TYR A 171 14.66 25.87 -8.51
C TYR A 171 13.14 25.69 -8.40
N VAL A 172 12.54 26.34 -7.40
CA VAL A 172 11.09 26.50 -7.27
C VAL A 172 10.79 27.97 -7.07
N TYR A 173 9.92 28.52 -7.90
CA TYR A 173 9.52 29.91 -7.84
C TYR A 173 8.04 30.04 -7.48
N ALA A 174 7.69 31.15 -6.83
CA ALA A 174 6.32 31.57 -6.57
C ALA A 174 6.03 32.96 -7.06
N THR A 175 4.84 33.17 -7.59
CA THR A 175 4.27 34.48 -7.90
C THR A 175 3.00 34.72 -7.12
N THR A 176 2.63 36.00 -6.89
CA THR A 176 1.34 36.38 -6.27
C THR A 176 0.58 37.40 -7.10
N ASP A 177 1.07 37.74 -8.28
CA ASP A 177 0.61 38.84 -9.12
C ASP A 177 0.48 38.46 -10.60
N PHE A 178 0.02 37.25 -10.88
CA PHE A 178 -0.16 36.72 -12.24
C PHE A 178 1.16 36.66 -13.04
N GLY A 179 2.27 36.32 -12.37
CA GLY A 179 3.55 36.11 -13.00
C GLY A 179 4.30 37.39 -13.38
N GLN A 180 3.90 38.55 -12.86
CA GLN A 180 4.66 39.79 -13.09
C GLN A 180 6.00 39.77 -12.35
N HIS A 181 5.98 39.25 -11.11
CA HIS A 181 7.17 39.01 -10.30
C HIS A 181 7.21 37.60 -9.79
N TRP A 182 8.41 37.01 -9.79
CA TRP A 182 8.66 35.66 -9.28
C TRP A 182 9.73 35.71 -8.19
N ARG A 183 9.53 34.94 -7.14
CA ARG A 183 10.46 34.80 -6.02
C ARG A 183 10.91 33.35 -5.88
N LEU A 184 12.22 33.13 -5.79
CA LEU A 184 12.78 31.79 -5.49
C LEU A 184 12.36 31.35 -4.08
N ILE A 185 11.87 30.13 -3.94
CA ILE A 185 11.38 29.54 -2.69
C ILE A 185 11.98 28.15 -2.46
N ALA A 186 13.28 27.98 -2.62
CA ALA A 186 13.98 26.69 -2.58
C ALA A 186 14.67 26.38 -1.25
N ASN A 187 14.50 27.21 -0.21
CA ASN A 187 15.22 27.07 1.07
C ASN A 187 14.89 25.74 1.77
N GLY A 188 15.89 24.86 1.94
CA GLY A 188 15.75 23.53 2.56
C GLY A 188 15.53 22.40 1.56
N LEU A 189 15.36 22.67 0.26
CA LEU A 189 15.41 21.64 -0.78
C LEU A 189 16.81 21.03 -0.90
N PRO A 190 16.93 19.77 -1.32
CA PRO A 190 18.23 19.14 -1.54
C PRO A 190 18.93 19.75 -2.76
N HIS A 191 20.24 19.61 -2.85
CA HIS A 191 20.95 19.91 -4.10
C HIS A 191 20.63 18.80 -5.13
N ALA A 192 19.51 18.98 -5.81
CA ALA A 192 19.00 18.15 -6.88
C ALA A 192 17.96 18.94 -7.68
N GLU A 193 17.83 18.62 -8.94
CA GLU A 193 16.81 19.17 -9.84
C GLU A 193 15.39 18.98 -9.29
N VAL A 194 14.50 19.91 -9.59
CA VAL A 194 13.09 19.87 -9.23
C VAL A 194 12.27 19.74 -10.50
N HIS A 195 11.53 18.63 -10.61
CA HIS A 195 10.71 18.34 -11.78
C HIS A 195 9.26 18.79 -11.63
N VAL A 196 8.76 18.81 -10.41
CA VAL A 196 7.35 19.10 -10.14
C VAL A 196 7.17 19.82 -8.81
N VAL A 197 6.21 20.74 -8.77
CA VAL A 197 5.65 21.34 -7.55
C VAL A 197 4.13 21.26 -7.63
N ARG A 198 3.49 20.88 -6.50
CA ARG A 198 2.02 20.84 -6.38
C ARG A 198 1.58 21.49 -5.09
N GLU A 199 0.48 22.26 -5.13
CA GLU A 199 -0.19 22.77 -3.93
C GLU A 199 -1.26 21.77 -3.47
N ASP A 200 -1.37 21.57 -2.16
CA ASP A 200 -2.44 20.74 -1.60
C ASP A 200 -3.81 21.42 -1.78
N PRO A 201 -4.77 20.81 -2.47
CA PRO A 201 -6.06 21.45 -2.74
C PRO A 201 -6.93 21.64 -1.49
N ARG A 202 -6.66 20.89 -0.39
CA ARG A 202 -7.39 20.99 0.87
C ARG A 202 -6.64 21.75 1.97
N ALA A 203 -5.34 21.95 1.81
CA ALA A 203 -4.49 22.69 2.74
C ALA A 203 -3.65 23.73 1.99
N PRO A 204 -4.27 24.84 1.54
CA PRO A 204 -3.58 25.88 0.78
C PRO A 204 -2.33 26.38 1.50
N GLY A 205 -1.21 26.48 0.75
CA GLY A 205 0.11 26.80 1.32
C GLY A 205 0.90 25.58 1.80
N VAL A 206 0.32 24.39 1.81
CA VAL A 206 1.08 23.13 1.85
C VAL A 206 1.47 22.78 0.42
N LEU A 207 2.78 22.62 0.19
CA LEU A 207 3.36 22.34 -1.12
C LEU A 207 4.13 21.03 -1.07
N TYR A 208 4.13 20.31 -2.18
CA TYR A 208 4.94 19.12 -2.41
C TYR A 208 5.86 19.35 -3.59
N ALA A 209 7.11 18.90 -3.52
CA ALA A 209 8.08 18.96 -4.60
C ALA A 209 8.65 17.57 -4.89
N GLY A 210 8.65 17.19 -6.17
CA GLY A 210 9.35 16.01 -6.67
C GLY A 210 10.71 16.42 -7.20
N THR A 211 11.74 15.78 -6.67
CA THR A 211 13.15 16.10 -6.95
C THR A 211 13.91 14.87 -7.43
N GLY A 212 15.12 15.04 -7.93
CA GLY A 212 16.05 13.94 -8.21
C GLY A 212 16.43 13.08 -6.99
N LYS A 213 15.97 13.45 -5.79
CA LYS A 213 16.24 12.76 -4.52
C LYS A 213 15.00 12.41 -3.70
N GLY A 214 13.83 12.32 -4.34
CA GLY A 214 12.57 11.97 -3.67
C GLY A 214 11.58 13.13 -3.53
N VAL A 215 10.62 12.96 -2.62
CA VAL A 215 9.56 13.93 -2.33
C VAL A 215 9.95 14.83 -1.16
N TRP A 216 9.75 16.12 -1.33
CA TRP A 216 9.93 17.15 -0.31
C TRP A 216 8.62 17.91 -0.12
N TRP A 217 8.43 18.51 1.04
CA TRP A 217 7.22 19.26 1.33
C TRP A 217 7.50 20.54 2.11
N SER A 218 6.62 21.50 1.94
CA SER A 218 6.57 22.75 2.69
C SER A 218 5.20 22.94 3.32
N ARG A 219 5.14 23.49 4.52
CA ARG A 219 3.89 23.81 5.24
C ARG A 219 3.67 25.31 5.38
N ASN A 220 4.48 26.12 4.76
CA ASN A 220 4.50 27.57 4.93
C ASN A 220 4.67 28.32 3.59
N GLY A 221 4.05 27.79 2.53
CA GLY A 221 4.05 28.42 1.21
C GLY A 221 5.42 28.43 0.54
N GLY A 222 6.26 27.43 0.82
CA GLY A 222 7.61 27.32 0.26
C GLY A 222 8.67 28.14 0.99
N ALA A 223 8.36 28.77 2.13
CA ALA A 223 9.37 29.49 2.89
C ALA A 223 10.49 28.57 3.39
N THR A 224 10.12 27.33 3.77
CA THR A 224 11.08 26.26 4.11
C THR A 224 10.55 24.91 3.63
N TRP A 225 11.48 24.04 3.24
CA TRP A 225 11.21 22.68 2.81
C TRP A 225 11.87 21.64 3.72
N ALA A 226 11.25 20.48 3.83
CA ALA A 226 11.77 19.31 4.56
C ALA A 226 11.48 18.04 3.73
N PRO A 227 12.20 16.93 3.98
CA PRO A 227 11.85 15.64 3.40
C PRO A 227 10.41 15.27 3.75
N PHE A 228 9.68 14.68 2.80
CA PHE A 228 8.34 14.18 3.05
C PHE A 228 8.38 13.03 4.06
N PRO A 229 7.54 13.03 5.11
CA PRO A 229 7.67 12.09 6.23
C PRO A 229 7.02 10.73 5.94
N ALA A 230 7.41 10.10 4.83
CA ALA A 230 7.01 8.73 4.50
C ALA A 230 8.17 7.99 3.85
N PRO A 231 8.28 6.68 4.03
CA PRO A 231 9.36 5.90 3.46
C PRO A 231 9.22 5.87 1.93
N LEU A 232 10.10 6.56 1.25
CA LEU A 232 10.32 6.49 -0.18
C LEU A 232 11.80 6.20 -0.37
N PRO A 233 12.18 5.20 -1.17
CA PRO A 233 13.59 4.98 -1.50
C PRO A 233 14.15 6.23 -2.19
N PRO A 234 15.46 6.47 -2.11
CA PRO A 234 16.10 7.53 -2.88
C PRO A 234 15.89 7.28 -4.37
N VAL A 235 14.98 8.02 -4.97
CA VAL A 235 14.56 7.85 -6.38
C VAL A 235 14.15 9.21 -6.92
N GLU A 236 14.42 9.42 -8.21
CA GLU A 236 13.96 10.60 -8.92
C GLU A 236 12.43 10.59 -9.04
N VAL A 237 11.77 11.68 -8.63
CA VAL A 237 10.31 11.85 -8.70
C VAL A 237 10.00 12.84 -9.82
N ARG A 238 9.38 12.34 -10.89
CA ARG A 238 9.10 13.08 -12.11
C ARG A 238 7.79 13.83 -12.06
N ASP A 239 6.77 13.27 -11.42
CA ASP A 239 5.48 13.94 -11.25
C ASP A 239 4.82 13.60 -9.91
N LEU A 240 3.95 14.49 -9.46
CA LEU A 240 3.14 14.39 -8.26
C LEU A 240 1.68 14.72 -8.58
N ALA A 241 0.76 14.01 -7.97
CA ALA A 241 -0.65 14.35 -8.03
C ALA A 241 -1.29 14.19 -6.65
N VAL A 242 -2.08 15.17 -6.22
CA VAL A 242 -2.89 15.07 -5.00
C VAL A 242 -4.32 14.72 -5.40
N GLN A 243 -4.79 13.54 -5.00
CA GLN A 243 -6.16 13.13 -5.25
C GLN A 243 -7.10 13.89 -4.29
N PRO A 244 -7.98 14.77 -4.77
CA PRO A 244 -8.68 15.71 -3.91
C PRO A 244 -9.77 15.07 -3.03
N LEU A 245 -10.36 13.94 -3.42
CA LEU A 245 -11.42 13.27 -2.66
C LEU A 245 -10.86 12.34 -1.58
N ALA A 246 -9.95 11.44 -1.94
CA ALA A 246 -9.32 10.54 -0.98
C ALA A 246 -8.27 11.28 -0.12
N GLY A 247 -7.63 12.29 -0.69
CA GLY A 247 -6.57 13.03 -0.02
C GLY A 247 -5.25 12.28 -0.04
N ASP A 248 -5.01 11.47 -1.09
CA ASP A 248 -3.79 10.72 -1.28
C ASP A 248 -2.79 11.51 -2.12
N LEU A 249 -1.48 11.31 -1.90
CA LEU A 249 -0.41 11.83 -2.74
C LEU A 249 0.16 10.69 -3.58
N LEU A 250 0.12 10.86 -4.89
CA LEU A 250 0.74 9.95 -5.84
C LEU A 250 2.09 10.52 -6.27
N ALA A 251 3.13 9.68 -6.30
CA ALA A 251 4.46 10.07 -6.77
C ALA A 251 4.89 9.13 -7.90
N ALA A 252 4.99 9.67 -9.10
CA ALA A 252 5.52 8.96 -10.27
C ALA A 252 7.05 9.07 -10.26
N THR A 253 7.73 7.92 -10.30
CA THR A 253 9.19 7.86 -10.19
C THR A 253 9.84 7.44 -11.48
N HIS A 254 11.09 7.81 -11.67
CA HIS A 254 11.90 7.31 -12.77
C HIS A 254 12.47 5.93 -12.41
N GLY A 255 11.89 4.87 -12.99
CA GLY A 255 12.41 3.50 -12.89
C GLY A 255 11.93 2.67 -11.70
N ARG A 256 11.09 3.20 -10.79
CA ARG A 256 10.54 2.44 -9.65
C ARG A 256 9.01 2.51 -9.53
N GLY A 257 8.31 2.75 -10.64
CA GLY A 257 6.84 2.78 -10.67
C GLY A 257 6.22 3.98 -9.98
N ILE A 258 5.00 3.83 -9.49
CA ILE A 258 4.20 4.87 -8.83
C ILE A 258 3.98 4.49 -7.38
N TYR A 259 4.29 5.41 -6.48
CA TYR A 259 4.01 5.30 -5.05
C TYR A 259 2.74 6.07 -4.70
N VAL A 260 1.93 5.51 -3.81
CA VAL A 260 0.75 6.16 -3.27
C VAL A 260 0.93 6.32 -1.77
N PHE A 261 0.84 7.56 -1.30
CA PHE A 261 0.82 7.89 0.12
C PHE A 261 -0.64 8.16 0.51
N ASP A 262 -1.26 7.17 1.09
CA ASP A 262 -2.67 7.25 1.51
C ASP A 262 -2.85 8.27 2.62
N ASP A 263 -3.95 9.01 2.55
CA ASP A 263 -4.45 9.86 3.62
C ASP A 263 -3.46 10.89 4.17
N LEU A 264 -3.38 12.03 3.49
CA LEU A 264 -2.60 13.19 3.92
C LEU A 264 -3.25 13.97 5.09
N ALA A 265 -4.43 13.57 5.60
CA ALA A 265 -5.16 14.36 6.58
C ALA A 265 -4.33 14.67 7.83
N ALA A 266 -3.62 13.67 8.35
CA ALA A 266 -2.73 13.86 9.49
C ALA A 266 -1.57 14.82 9.22
N LEU A 267 -1.04 14.83 8.00
CA LEU A 267 0.07 15.70 7.61
C LEU A 267 -0.36 17.15 7.35
N ARG A 268 -1.65 17.37 7.02
CA ARG A 268 -2.23 18.70 6.85
C ARG A 268 -2.38 19.45 8.17
N GLU A 269 -2.53 18.72 9.28
CA GLU A 269 -2.62 19.34 10.60
C GLU A 269 -1.24 19.73 11.14
N PRO A 270 -1.13 20.83 11.94
CA PRO A 270 0.10 21.14 12.64
C PRO A 270 0.57 20.00 13.53
N ALA A 271 1.87 19.77 13.61
CA ALA A 271 2.42 18.84 14.58
C ALA A 271 1.96 19.24 16.00
N PRO A 272 1.47 18.30 16.83
CA PRO A 272 0.98 18.63 18.16
C PRO A 272 2.09 19.24 19.03
N SER A 273 1.88 20.48 19.51
CA SER A 273 2.87 21.16 20.35
C SER A 273 2.67 20.89 21.84
N ALA A 274 1.44 20.57 22.27
CA ALA A 274 1.05 20.48 23.68
C ALA A 274 0.95 19.04 24.21
N THR A 275 1.03 18.01 23.38
CA THR A 275 0.87 16.59 23.77
C THR A 275 2.11 15.77 23.46
N ASP A 276 2.32 14.66 24.19
CA ASP A 276 3.43 13.74 23.93
C ASP A 276 3.15 12.84 22.73
N ALA A 277 1.86 12.56 22.47
CA ALA A 277 1.42 11.78 21.32
C ALA A 277 -0.01 12.15 20.92
N ARG A 278 -0.41 11.84 19.70
CA ARG A 278 -1.75 12.02 19.16
C ARG A 278 -2.09 10.93 18.15
N LEU A 279 -3.24 10.31 18.29
CA LEU A 279 -3.87 9.52 17.23
C LEU A 279 -4.77 10.46 16.41
N PHE A 280 -4.53 10.53 15.09
CA PHE A 280 -5.30 11.41 14.22
C PHE A 280 -6.67 10.83 13.88
N PRO A 281 -7.65 11.67 13.47
CA PRO A 281 -8.93 11.19 12.95
C PRO A 281 -8.72 10.20 11.81
N LEU A 282 -9.55 9.17 11.74
CA LEU A 282 -9.45 8.10 10.78
C LEU A 282 -10.48 8.29 9.66
N ARG A 283 -10.10 7.97 8.42
CA ARG A 283 -11.04 7.92 7.31
C ARG A 283 -11.84 6.61 7.34
N ASP A 284 -13.01 6.60 6.69
CA ASP A 284 -13.80 5.40 6.50
C ASP A 284 -12.96 4.32 5.81
N ALA A 285 -13.06 3.09 6.31
CA ALA A 285 -12.38 1.94 5.75
C ALA A 285 -13.33 1.15 4.84
N LEU A 286 -12.81 0.72 3.69
CA LEU A 286 -13.56 -0.10 2.73
C LEU A 286 -12.81 -1.40 2.50
N PRO A 287 -13.46 -2.57 2.67
CA PRO A 287 -12.86 -3.84 2.27
C PRO A 287 -12.46 -3.81 0.80
N LEU A 288 -11.19 -4.09 0.54
CA LEU A 288 -10.65 -4.15 -0.80
C LEU A 288 -10.76 -5.57 -1.34
N GLU A 289 -11.14 -5.68 -2.60
CA GLU A 289 -11.08 -6.95 -3.31
C GLU A 289 -9.61 -7.26 -3.59
N ARG A 290 -9.10 -8.35 -3.01
CA ARG A 290 -7.81 -8.90 -3.45
C ARG A 290 -8.03 -9.56 -4.80
N SER A 291 -7.68 -8.87 -5.88
CA SER A 291 -7.52 -9.56 -7.16
C SER A 291 -6.28 -10.45 -7.06
N THR A 292 -6.46 -11.75 -7.21
CA THR A 292 -5.32 -12.62 -7.51
C THR A 292 -4.71 -12.11 -8.81
N PRO A 293 -3.43 -11.68 -8.81
CA PRO A 293 -2.80 -11.21 -10.04
C PRO A 293 -2.75 -12.37 -11.02
N THR A 294 -3.40 -12.22 -12.15
CA THR A 294 -3.31 -13.18 -13.27
C THR A 294 -2.00 -13.03 -14.06
N THR A 295 -1.11 -12.15 -13.61
CA THR A 295 0.19 -11.89 -14.23
C THR A 295 1.27 -11.78 -13.15
N ASN A 296 2.51 -12.14 -13.50
CA ASN A 296 3.69 -12.07 -12.64
C ASN A 296 4.10 -10.64 -12.19
N MET A 297 3.28 -9.62 -12.45
CA MET A 297 3.46 -8.28 -11.92
C MET A 297 2.78 -8.17 -10.54
N ARG A 298 3.47 -8.54 -9.49
CA ARG A 298 3.03 -8.26 -8.14
C ARG A 298 3.34 -6.79 -7.81
N SER A 299 2.31 -6.04 -7.45
CA SER A 299 2.51 -4.82 -6.65
C SER A 299 3.11 -5.25 -5.31
N THR A 300 4.24 -4.66 -4.92
CA THR A 300 4.87 -4.94 -3.62
C THR A 300 4.12 -4.34 -2.44
N SER A 301 2.98 -3.69 -2.69
CA SER A 301 2.15 -3.05 -1.67
C SER A 301 0.69 -3.10 -2.09
N ASP A 302 -0.03 -4.09 -1.61
CA ASP A 302 -1.49 -4.01 -1.62
C ASP A 302 -1.91 -2.85 -0.71
N PRO A 303 -2.79 -1.93 -1.17
CA PRO A 303 -3.27 -0.85 -0.32
C PRO A 303 -3.99 -1.46 0.89
N ALA A 304 -3.63 -1.02 2.09
CA ALA A 304 -4.34 -1.45 3.29
C ALA A 304 -5.75 -0.85 3.30
N PRO A 305 -6.80 -1.63 3.59
CA PRO A 305 -8.17 -1.14 3.69
C PRO A 305 -8.35 -0.05 4.75
N ALA A 306 -7.56 -0.10 5.81
CA ALA A 306 -7.50 0.93 6.86
C ALA A 306 -6.05 1.24 7.23
N THR A 307 -5.77 2.52 7.46
CA THR A 307 -4.46 2.99 7.92
C THR A 307 -4.66 3.95 9.09
N PHE A 308 -3.88 3.77 10.15
CA PHE A 308 -3.90 4.60 11.34
C PHE A 308 -2.63 5.43 11.38
N THR A 309 -2.75 6.76 11.37
CA THR A 309 -1.63 7.67 11.54
C THR A 309 -1.61 8.22 12.96
N PHE A 310 -0.47 8.13 13.61
CA PHE A 310 -0.24 8.77 14.90
C PHE A 310 1.08 9.52 14.91
N TRP A 311 1.14 10.54 15.75
CA TRP A 311 2.34 11.32 15.99
C TRP A 311 2.81 11.16 17.42
N GLN A 312 4.11 11.12 17.62
CA GLN A 312 4.71 11.15 18.97
C GLN A 312 5.95 12.03 19.00
N ARG A 313 6.14 12.75 20.12
CA ARG A 313 7.27 13.67 20.29
C ARG A 313 8.60 12.94 20.35
N THR A 314 8.63 11.84 21.06
CA THR A 314 9.79 10.96 21.27
C THR A 314 9.33 9.52 21.15
N PRO A 315 10.20 8.58 20.77
CA PRO A 315 9.88 7.16 20.84
C PRO A 315 9.32 6.77 22.21
N ALA A 316 8.35 5.87 22.24
CA ALA A 316 7.82 5.30 23.47
C ALA A 316 8.88 4.36 24.12
N LYS A 317 8.77 4.12 25.43
CA LYS A 317 9.67 3.21 26.16
C LYS A 317 9.52 1.76 25.69
N SER A 318 8.33 1.37 25.28
CA SER A 318 8.00 0.10 24.64
C SER A 318 7.26 0.35 23.35
N ALA A 319 7.30 -0.57 22.39
CA ALA A 319 6.59 -0.42 21.13
C ALA A 319 5.09 -0.12 21.37
N PRO A 320 4.52 0.90 20.72
CA PRO A 320 3.10 1.17 20.82
C PRO A 320 2.28 -0.01 20.33
N ARG A 321 1.06 -0.18 20.87
CA ARG A 321 0.14 -1.23 20.43
C ARG A 321 -1.23 -0.65 20.16
N PHE A 322 -1.96 -1.30 19.25
CA PHE A 322 -3.33 -0.95 18.91
C PHE A 322 -4.30 -2.04 19.33
N GLU A 323 -5.48 -1.61 19.76
CA GLU A 323 -6.66 -2.47 19.91
C GLU A 323 -7.80 -1.88 19.09
N ILE A 324 -8.44 -2.71 18.29
CA ILE A 324 -9.66 -2.38 17.57
C ILE A 324 -10.82 -3.05 18.29
N VAL A 325 -11.80 -2.24 18.68
CA VAL A 325 -12.90 -2.65 19.55
C VAL A 325 -14.22 -2.41 18.82
N ASP A 326 -15.10 -3.41 18.83
CA ASP A 326 -16.43 -3.30 18.22
C ASP A 326 -17.41 -2.43 19.07
N ALA A 327 -18.62 -2.26 18.58
CA ALA A 327 -19.66 -1.49 19.26
C ALA A 327 -20.13 -2.12 20.59
N HIS A 328 -19.83 -3.39 20.85
CA HIS A 328 -20.16 -4.12 22.08
C HIS A 328 -19.04 -4.07 23.13
N GLY A 329 -17.90 -3.48 22.78
CA GLY A 329 -16.73 -3.40 23.65
C GLY A 329 -15.79 -4.59 23.53
N THR A 330 -16.00 -5.50 22.56
CA THR A 330 -15.15 -6.65 22.31
C THR A 330 -13.93 -6.22 21.49
N VAL A 331 -12.74 -6.62 21.92
CA VAL A 331 -11.51 -6.44 21.12
C VAL A 331 -11.53 -7.44 19.99
N VAL A 332 -11.60 -6.96 18.74
CA VAL A 332 -11.63 -7.80 17.54
C VAL A 332 -10.24 -7.99 16.92
N ARG A 333 -9.33 -7.02 17.10
CA ARG A 333 -7.96 -7.10 16.59
C ARG A 333 -6.97 -6.43 17.54
N ARG A 334 -5.81 -7.06 17.72
CA ARG A 334 -4.64 -6.49 18.37
C ARG A 334 -3.50 -6.37 17.36
N ILE A 335 -2.88 -5.18 17.31
CA ILE A 335 -1.71 -4.94 16.45
C ILE A 335 -0.59 -4.43 17.36
N ALA A 336 0.42 -5.26 17.60
CA ALA A 336 1.56 -4.90 18.45
C ALA A 336 2.89 -5.23 17.77
N GLY A 337 3.09 -6.47 17.41
CA GLY A 337 4.23 -7.00 16.67
C GLY A 337 3.72 -8.10 15.75
N THR A 338 4.53 -8.48 14.78
CA THR A 338 4.39 -9.74 14.03
C THR A 338 5.59 -10.59 14.32
N HIS A 339 5.43 -11.89 14.11
CA HIS A 339 6.57 -12.78 13.92
C HIS A 339 6.93 -12.77 12.43
N ASP A 340 8.21 -12.76 12.11
CA ASP A 340 8.69 -13.03 10.75
C ASP A 340 8.58 -14.53 10.41
N GLU A 341 9.07 -14.93 9.24
CA GLU A 341 9.04 -16.33 8.79
C GLU A 341 9.81 -17.26 9.73
N ASP A 342 10.80 -16.74 10.45
CA ASP A 342 11.61 -17.48 11.44
C ASP A 342 11.00 -17.50 12.84
N GLY A 343 9.90 -16.75 13.05
CA GLY A 343 9.19 -16.65 14.33
C GLY A 343 9.75 -15.61 15.28
N GLU A 344 10.63 -14.74 14.80
CA GLU A 344 11.14 -13.60 15.56
C GLU A 344 10.11 -12.47 15.60
N ASP A 345 10.05 -11.73 16.72
CA ASP A 345 9.13 -10.62 16.90
C ASP A 345 9.54 -9.43 16.00
N VAL A 346 8.78 -9.18 14.95
CA VAL A 346 8.92 -7.98 14.11
C VAL A 346 7.86 -6.96 14.48
N PRO A 347 8.22 -5.73 14.86
CA PRO A 347 7.23 -4.71 15.20
C PRO A 347 6.40 -4.30 13.97
N ASN A 348 5.09 -4.56 13.98
CA ASN A 348 4.13 -4.03 13.01
C ASN A 348 3.83 -2.55 13.23
N VAL A 349 4.21 -2.02 14.38
CA VAL A 349 3.99 -0.65 14.79
C VAL A 349 5.33 0.04 14.92
N THR A 350 5.60 1.01 14.06
CA THR A 350 6.82 1.81 14.15
C THR A 350 6.83 2.65 15.43
N ASN A 351 8.01 2.83 16.02
CA ASN A 351 8.20 3.60 17.25
C ASN A 351 9.21 4.74 17.02
N LEU A 352 8.93 5.60 16.03
CA LEU A 352 9.80 6.72 15.67
C LEU A 352 9.26 8.03 16.23
N ALA A 353 10.15 8.98 16.53
CA ALA A 353 9.73 10.36 16.77
C ALA A 353 9.10 10.94 15.49
N GLY A 354 8.02 11.71 15.63
CA GLY A 354 7.26 12.23 14.49
C GLY A 354 6.07 11.35 14.10
N TYR A 355 5.77 11.31 12.81
CA TYR A 355 4.63 10.57 12.28
C TYR A 355 4.96 9.09 12.13
N ASN A 356 4.00 8.25 12.52
CA ASN A 356 4.03 6.80 12.40
C ASN A 356 2.73 6.33 11.76
N ARG A 357 2.77 5.20 11.05
CA ARG A 357 1.60 4.60 10.38
C ARG A 357 1.50 3.13 10.70
N VAL A 358 0.26 2.65 10.81
CA VAL A 358 -0.08 1.24 11.03
C VAL A 358 -1.18 0.86 10.08
N ALA A 359 -1.06 -0.28 9.43
CA ALA A 359 -2.06 -0.83 8.54
C ALA A 359 -2.94 -1.86 9.27
N TRP A 360 -4.22 -1.93 8.90
CA TRP A 360 -5.15 -2.97 9.30
C TRP A 360 -5.93 -3.50 8.09
N ASP A 361 -5.92 -4.80 7.93
CA ASP A 361 -6.56 -5.54 6.84
C ASP A 361 -8.07 -5.74 7.02
N LEU A 362 -8.67 -5.14 8.05
CA LEU A 362 -10.06 -5.29 8.48
C LEU A 362 -10.41 -6.72 8.93
N THR A 363 -9.45 -7.50 9.34
CA THR A 363 -9.70 -8.84 9.88
C THR A 363 -9.62 -8.86 11.40
N GLN A 364 -10.27 -9.85 12.02
CA GLN A 364 -10.05 -10.22 13.42
C GLN A 364 -8.60 -10.67 13.66
N ASP A 365 -8.27 -10.95 14.94
CA ASP A 365 -7.08 -11.75 15.24
C ASP A 365 -7.13 -13.07 14.48
N ALA A 366 -5.98 -13.52 13.97
CA ALA A 366 -5.85 -14.82 13.33
C ALA A 366 -6.22 -15.96 14.29
N PRO A 367 -6.65 -17.12 13.79
CA PRO A 367 -6.80 -18.28 14.64
C PRO A 367 -5.45 -18.71 15.21
N THR A 368 -5.47 -19.44 16.32
CA THR A 368 -4.25 -20.05 16.87
C THR A 368 -3.63 -20.95 15.79
N PRO A 369 -2.37 -20.76 15.41
CA PRO A 369 -1.73 -21.63 14.43
C PRO A 369 -1.21 -22.92 15.10
N TRP A 370 -1.31 -24.05 14.43
CA TRP A 370 -0.51 -25.21 14.80
C TRP A 370 0.95 -25.00 14.40
N ARG A 371 1.85 -24.88 15.37
CA ARG A 371 3.22 -24.38 15.15
C ARG A 371 4.18 -25.38 14.53
N ARG A 372 3.85 -26.66 14.55
CA ARG A 372 4.68 -27.74 14.01
C ARG A 372 4.14 -28.39 12.75
N VAL A 373 3.13 -27.76 12.16
CA VAL A 373 2.57 -28.18 10.88
C VAL A 373 3.59 -27.99 9.74
N ALA A 374 3.47 -28.80 8.69
CA ALA A 374 4.22 -28.61 7.44
C ALA A 374 3.95 -27.22 6.83
N ARG A 375 4.94 -26.68 6.09
CA ARG A 375 4.97 -25.29 5.61
C ARG A 375 3.73 -24.86 4.81
N TRP A 376 3.18 -25.76 4.00
CA TRP A 376 2.02 -25.47 3.13
C TRP A 376 0.67 -25.50 3.84
N ASP A 377 0.61 -26.01 5.05
CA ASP A 377 -0.64 -26.23 5.79
C ASP A 377 -0.76 -25.35 7.05
N GLN A 378 -0.07 -24.22 7.06
CA GLN A 378 -0.01 -23.34 8.24
C GLN A 378 -1.35 -22.69 8.61
N GLY A 379 -2.33 -22.77 7.73
CA GLY A 379 -3.64 -22.14 7.95
C GLY A 379 -3.66 -20.65 7.59
N PRO A 380 -4.79 -19.97 7.81
CA PRO A 380 -4.97 -18.57 7.44
C PRO A 380 -4.07 -17.66 8.28
N SER A 381 -3.32 -16.79 7.61
CA SER A 381 -2.46 -15.75 8.23
C SER A 381 -3.25 -14.59 8.85
N GLY A 382 -4.55 -14.48 8.58
CA GLY A 382 -5.47 -13.45 9.10
C GLY A 382 -6.75 -14.07 9.63
N GLY A 383 -7.52 -13.27 10.37
CA GLY A 383 -8.83 -13.65 10.87
C GLY A 383 -9.95 -13.38 9.86
N VAL A 384 -11.19 -13.52 10.32
CA VAL A 384 -12.39 -13.23 9.54
C VAL A 384 -12.51 -11.73 9.31
N LEU A 385 -12.93 -11.33 8.10
CA LEU A 385 -13.24 -9.94 7.77
C LEU A 385 -14.35 -9.42 8.69
N VAL A 386 -14.09 -8.31 9.38
CA VAL A 386 -15.08 -7.73 10.31
C VAL A 386 -16.26 -7.11 9.55
N PRO A 387 -17.49 -7.16 10.10
CA PRO A 387 -18.67 -6.58 9.45
C PRO A 387 -18.61 -5.05 9.41
N SER A 388 -19.37 -4.45 8.51
CA SER A 388 -19.56 -3.02 8.45
C SER A 388 -20.13 -2.47 9.76
N GLY A 389 -19.62 -1.30 10.19
CA GLY A 389 -20.02 -0.73 11.47
C GLY A 389 -19.04 0.31 11.97
N THR A 390 -19.26 0.76 13.20
CA THR A 390 -18.36 1.70 13.88
C THR A 390 -17.53 0.95 14.91
N TYR A 391 -16.22 1.14 14.81
CA TYR A 391 -15.20 0.56 15.69
C TYR A 391 -14.50 1.67 16.46
N THR A 392 -13.93 1.33 17.61
CA THR A 392 -13.05 2.21 18.36
C THR A 392 -11.61 1.71 18.22
N VAL A 393 -10.75 2.53 17.65
CA VAL A 393 -9.32 2.27 17.56
C VAL A 393 -8.64 2.89 18.78
N ARG A 394 -7.91 2.10 19.56
CA ARG A 394 -7.19 2.49 20.76
C ARG A 394 -5.69 2.33 20.53
N LEU A 395 -4.95 3.42 20.64
CA LEU A 395 -3.49 3.41 20.70
C LEU A 395 -3.03 3.42 22.16
N HIS A 396 -2.30 2.40 22.58
CA HIS A 396 -1.68 2.31 23.89
C HIS A 396 -0.20 2.66 23.81
N ARG A 397 0.24 3.64 24.58
CA ARG A 397 1.61 4.13 24.63
C ARG A 397 1.98 4.60 26.04
N ASP A 398 3.04 4.05 26.63
CA ASP A 398 3.58 4.46 27.93
C ASP A 398 2.49 4.62 29.03
N GLY A 399 1.54 3.68 29.12
CA GLY A 399 0.43 3.69 30.08
C GLY A 399 -0.72 4.65 29.74
N LYS A 400 -0.64 5.41 28.64
CA LYS A 400 -1.72 6.27 28.14
C LYS A 400 -2.44 5.60 26.99
N THR A 401 -3.74 5.92 26.82
CA THR A 401 -4.58 5.43 25.73
C THR A 401 -5.15 6.61 24.95
N TYR A 402 -5.02 6.58 23.63
CA TYR A 402 -5.58 7.54 22.70
C TYR A 402 -6.62 6.82 21.83
N THR A 403 -7.76 7.44 21.58
CA THR A 403 -8.88 6.77 20.90
C THR A 403 -9.38 7.57 19.71
N GLN A 404 -9.80 6.86 18.66
CA GLN A 404 -10.51 7.40 17.51
C GLN A 404 -11.60 6.44 17.06
N ALA A 405 -12.69 6.99 16.51
CA ALA A 405 -13.71 6.19 15.86
C ALA A 405 -13.29 5.86 14.42
N LEU A 406 -13.57 4.64 14.00
CA LEU A 406 -13.37 4.17 12.62
C LEU A 406 -14.69 3.61 12.10
N ARG A 407 -15.16 4.08 10.97
CA ARG A 407 -16.30 3.51 10.27
C ARG A 407 -15.80 2.54 9.20
N VAL A 408 -16.18 1.27 9.31
CA VAL A 408 -15.98 0.25 8.28
C VAL A 408 -17.21 0.22 7.39
N LEU A 409 -17.03 0.45 6.10
CA LEU A 409 -18.09 0.42 5.10
C LEU A 409 -18.37 -1.03 4.69
N ARG A 410 -19.60 -1.27 4.22
CA ARG A 410 -19.98 -2.60 3.76
C ARG A 410 -19.27 -2.96 2.46
N ASP A 411 -18.81 -4.19 2.35
CA ASP A 411 -18.32 -4.77 1.12
C ASP A 411 -19.43 -4.77 0.05
N ARG A 412 -19.13 -4.21 -1.12
CA ARG A 412 -20.11 -4.09 -2.23
C ARG A 412 -20.56 -5.44 -2.79
N ARG A 413 -19.82 -6.50 -2.54
CA ARG A 413 -20.16 -7.88 -2.92
C ARG A 413 -21.27 -8.47 -2.05
N VAL A 414 -21.53 -7.90 -0.89
CA VAL A 414 -22.54 -8.36 0.07
C VAL A 414 -23.82 -7.53 -0.07
N THR A 415 -24.93 -8.19 -0.28
CA THR A 415 -26.22 -7.54 -0.63
C THR A 415 -26.86 -6.81 0.56
N SER A 416 -26.72 -7.32 1.78
CA SER A 416 -27.32 -6.73 2.97
C SER A 416 -26.42 -6.83 4.21
N ALA A 417 -26.62 -5.94 5.19
CA ALA A 417 -25.95 -6.02 6.49
C ALA A 417 -26.32 -7.30 7.27
N ALA A 418 -27.51 -7.84 7.06
CA ALA A 418 -27.94 -9.08 7.68
C ALA A 418 -27.17 -10.29 7.11
N ASP A 419 -26.91 -10.29 5.78
CA ASP A 419 -26.09 -11.33 5.12
C ASP A 419 -24.64 -11.24 5.57
N GLU A 420 -24.08 -10.04 5.64
CA GLU A 420 -22.73 -9.78 6.14
C GLU A 420 -22.57 -10.34 7.57
N LEU A 421 -23.50 -10.03 8.46
CA LEU A 421 -23.44 -10.49 9.85
C LEU A 421 -23.63 -12.00 9.97
N ARG A 422 -24.46 -12.63 9.11
CA ARG A 422 -24.61 -14.10 9.08
C ARG A 422 -23.30 -14.77 8.64
N GLY A 423 -22.69 -14.26 7.56
CA GLY A 423 -21.41 -14.77 7.07
C GLY A 423 -20.30 -14.62 8.10
N TYR A 424 -20.19 -13.43 8.70
CA TYR A 424 -19.23 -13.15 9.75
C TYR A 424 -19.35 -14.13 10.93
N ARG A 425 -20.56 -14.35 11.46
CA ARG A 425 -20.78 -15.27 12.58
C ARG A 425 -20.45 -16.71 12.22
N PHE A 426 -20.82 -17.12 11.02
CA PHE A 426 -20.54 -18.47 10.54
C PHE A 426 -19.04 -18.70 10.40
N GLN A 427 -18.32 -17.80 9.71
CA GLN A 427 -16.88 -17.90 9.56
C GLN A 427 -16.16 -17.83 10.90
N THR A 428 -16.55 -16.91 11.80
CA THR A 428 -15.96 -16.82 13.15
C THR A 428 -16.11 -18.12 13.92
N ALA A 429 -17.24 -18.82 13.80
CA ALA A 429 -17.43 -20.12 14.45
C ALA A 429 -16.50 -21.20 13.87
N MET A 430 -16.26 -21.20 12.56
CA MET A 430 -15.33 -22.13 11.90
C MET A 430 -13.87 -21.84 12.25
N TYR A 431 -13.49 -20.56 12.34
CA TYR A 431 -12.15 -20.14 12.79
C TYR A 431 -11.89 -20.51 14.26
N ALA A 432 -12.92 -20.42 15.10
CA ALA A 432 -12.83 -20.87 16.50
C ALA A 432 -12.65 -22.39 16.59
N GLU A 433 -13.30 -23.15 15.71
CA GLU A 433 -13.11 -24.60 15.61
C GLU A 433 -11.67 -24.94 15.23
N LEU A 434 -11.13 -24.31 14.17
CA LEU A 434 -9.73 -24.49 13.77
C LEU A 434 -8.77 -24.18 14.93
N SER A 435 -8.97 -23.05 15.63
CA SER A 435 -8.14 -22.69 16.79
C SER A 435 -8.17 -23.76 17.89
N ALA A 436 -9.34 -24.34 18.16
CA ALA A 436 -9.47 -25.36 19.19
C ALA A 436 -8.76 -26.68 18.81
N LEU A 437 -8.80 -27.04 17.52
CA LEU A 437 -8.07 -28.21 17.00
C LEU A 437 -6.54 -27.94 17.06
N ASP A 438 -6.09 -26.76 16.64
CA ASP A 438 -4.67 -26.39 16.64
C ASP A 438 -4.11 -26.24 18.07
N ASP A 439 -4.90 -25.75 19.02
CA ASP A 439 -4.54 -25.74 20.45
C ASP A 439 -4.33 -27.15 20.98
N ALA A 440 -5.20 -28.11 20.61
CA ALA A 440 -5.04 -29.48 21.01
C ALA A 440 -3.78 -30.13 20.40
N LEU A 441 -3.50 -29.87 19.13
CA LEU A 441 -2.28 -30.34 18.44
C LEU A 441 -1.02 -29.73 19.06
N ASN A 442 -1.00 -28.43 19.37
CA ASN A 442 0.11 -27.78 20.06
C ASN A 442 0.37 -28.39 21.45
N ALA A 443 -0.70 -28.74 22.18
CA ALA A 443 -0.57 -29.41 23.47
C ALA A 443 0.01 -30.83 23.36
N LEU A 444 -0.38 -31.58 22.31
CA LEU A 444 0.18 -32.91 22.02
C LEU A 444 1.66 -32.82 21.61
N ASP A 445 2.04 -31.79 20.85
CA ASP A 445 3.42 -31.51 20.51
C ASP A 445 4.26 -31.16 21.74
N ASN A 446 3.72 -30.34 22.66
CA ASN A 446 4.36 -30.06 23.93
C ASN A 446 4.59 -31.33 24.77
N LEU A 447 3.64 -32.23 24.77
CA LEU A 447 3.78 -33.54 25.41
C LEU A 447 4.94 -34.34 24.80
N ARG A 448 5.02 -34.39 23.45
CA ARG A 448 6.10 -35.08 22.72
C ARG A 448 7.47 -34.48 22.96
N LEU A 449 7.56 -33.16 23.03
CA LEU A 449 8.83 -32.45 23.25
C LEU A 449 9.34 -32.63 24.68
N GLN A 450 8.45 -32.60 25.67
CA GLN A 450 8.82 -32.60 27.08
C GLN A 450 8.97 -33.98 27.70
N LEU A 451 8.17 -34.95 27.26
CA LEU A 451 8.12 -36.26 27.91
C LEU A 451 9.38 -37.12 27.75
N PRO A 452 10.08 -37.16 26.59
CA PRO A 452 11.33 -37.90 26.43
C PRO A 452 12.43 -37.48 27.41
N GLU A 453 12.58 -36.20 27.68
CA GLU A 453 13.58 -35.68 28.65
C GLU A 453 13.27 -36.18 30.08
N ARG A 454 11.98 -36.25 30.44
CA ARG A 454 11.52 -36.73 31.74
C ARG A 454 11.69 -38.23 31.87
N ILE A 455 11.44 -38.98 30.78
CA ILE A 455 11.71 -40.42 30.72
C ILE A 455 13.20 -40.70 30.94
N ALA A 456 14.07 -39.94 30.30
CA ALA A 456 15.52 -40.13 30.43
C ALA A 456 16.03 -39.87 31.86
N LYS A 457 15.32 -39.05 32.64
CA LYS A 457 15.70 -38.67 34.01
C LYS A 457 15.07 -39.57 35.09
N THR A 458 14.06 -40.39 34.77
CA THR A 458 13.42 -41.28 35.74
C THR A 458 14.23 -42.57 35.93
N THR A 459 14.36 -43.01 37.18
CA THR A 459 14.97 -44.31 37.55
C THR A 459 13.95 -45.42 37.70
N ASP A 460 12.65 -45.12 37.60
CA ASP A 460 11.56 -46.09 37.67
C ASP A 460 11.21 -46.61 36.28
N PRO A 461 11.51 -47.89 35.94
CA PRO A 461 11.20 -48.44 34.64
C PRO A 461 9.71 -48.51 34.35
N ALA A 462 8.84 -48.76 35.36
CA ALA A 462 7.42 -48.82 35.18
C ALA A 462 6.79 -47.48 34.82
N LEU A 463 7.33 -46.39 35.40
CA LEU A 463 6.98 -45.02 35.08
C LEU A 463 7.44 -44.63 33.67
N ALA A 464 8.67 -45.02 33.29
CA ALA A 464 9.19 -44.81 31.93
C ALA A 464 8.32 -45.54 30.88
N ASP A 465 7.94 -46.78 31.11
CA ASP A 465 7.10 -47.51 30.18
C ASP A 465 5.66 -46.99 30.12
N ARG A 466 5.13 -46.48 31.25
CA ARG A 466 3.85 -45.76 31.25
C ARG A 466 3.91 -44.51 30.40
N ALA A 467 4.99 -43.73 30.50
CA ALA A 467 5.19 -42.50 29.70
C ALA A 467 5.31 -42.81 28.21
N LYS A 468 6.00 -43.87 27.81
CA LYS A 468 6.07 -44.33 26.41
C LYS A 468 4.68 -44.71 25.86
N ARG A 469 3.85 -45.40 26.67
CA ARG A 469 2.48 -45.71 26.26
C ARG A 469 1.62 -44.48 26.07
N VAL A 470 1.76 -43.48 26.94
CA VAL A 470 1.06 -42.19 26.79
C VAL A 470 1.48 -41.48 25.50
N LEU A 471 2.77 -41.52 25.12
CA LEU A 471 3.22 -40.96 23.82
C LEU A 471 2.61 -41.71 22.62
N ALA A 472 2.53 -43.03 22.67
CA ALA A 472 1.89 -43.81 21.61
C ALA A 472 0.37 -43.54 21.51
N GLU A 473 -0.31 -43.41 22.67
CA GLU A 473 -1.73 -43.00 22.70
C GLU A 473 -1.93 -41.58 22.18
N ALA A 474 -1.01 -40.63 22.46
CA ALA A 474 -1.05 -39.25 21.95
C ALA A 474 -1.06 -39.21 20.40
N THR A 475 -0.30 -40.10 19.74
CA THR A 475 -0.29 -40.21 18.28
C THR A 475 -1.64 -40.70 17.73
N GLN A 476 -2.35 -41.56 18.47
CA GLN A 476 -3.70 -41.99 18.06
C GLN A 476 -4.73 -40.87 18.21
N VAL A 477 -4.59 -40.03 19.26
CA VAL A 477 -5.47 -38.88 19.48
C VAL A 477 -5.23 -37.82 18.39
N GLU A 478 -3.98 -37.57 18.01
CA GLU A 478 -3.65 -36.65 16.91
C GLU A 478 -4.27 -37.09 15.59
N ARG A 479 -4.18 -38.37 15.24
CA ARG A 479 -4.79 -38.92 14.01
C ARG A 479 -6.31 -38.79 13.94
N MET A 480 -6.99 -38.47 15.03
CA MET A 480 -8.41 -38.08 15.01
C MET A 480 -8.61 -36.63 14.57
N ILE A 481 -7.55 -35.82 14.53
CA ILE A 481 -7.58 -34.39 14.23
C ILE A 481 -6.89 -34.09 12.91
N SER A 482 -5.67 -34.60 12.70
CA SER A 482 -4.83 -34.24 11.54
C SER A 482 -4.09 -35.46 10.99
N SER A 483 -3.94 -35.52 9.68
CA SER A 483 -3.17 -36.52 8.95
C SER A 483 -1.69 -36.19 8.84
N GLN A 484 -1.31 -34.97 9.16
CA GLN A 484 0.04 -34.44 8.92
C GLN A 484 1.09 -35.25 9.69
N PRO A 485 2.08 -35.84 9.01
CA PRO A 485 3.23 -36.40 9.68
C PRO A 485 4.09 -35.30 10.24
N VAL A 486 4.73 -35.53 11.37
CA VAL A 486 5.71 -34.62 11.98
C VAL A 486 6.99 -34.47 11.11
N ASN A 487 7.10 -35.18 9.99
CA ASN A 487 8.23 -35.24 9.07
C ASN A 487 7.78 -34.91 7.65
N ASP A 488 8.51 -34.01 6.99
CA ASP A 488 8.41 -33.55 5.61
C ASP A 488 8.47 -34.72 4.58
N GLN A 489 7.43 -35.49 4.42
CA GLN A 489 7.28 -36.37 3.26
C GLN A 489 5.99 -36.05 2.55
N ASP A 490 6.09 -36.00 1.22
CA ASP A 490 5.05 -35.68 0.23
C ASP A 490 3.60 -35.80 0.74
N ASP A 491 3.01 -34.64 1.04
CA ASP A 491 1.65 -34.50 1.58
C ASP A 491 0.55 -34.87 0.58
N ASP A 492 0.87 -34.96 -0.71
CA ASP A 492 -0.09 -35.20 -1.80
C ASP A 492 -0.75 -36.58 -1.77
N PHE A 493 -0.31 -37.45 -0.88
CA PHE A 493 -0.83 -38.85 -0.77
C PHE A 493 -1.49 -39.15 0.56
N LEU A 494 -1.68 -38.17 1.44
CA LEU A 494 -2.35 -38.39 2.72
C LEU A 494 -3.83 -38.01 2.59
N GLU A 495 -4.69 -38.81 3.21
CA GLU A 495 -6.11 -38.50 3.32
C GLU A 495 -6.31 -37.27 4.21
N ASP A 496 -7.03 -36.26 3.72
CA ASP A 496 -7.42 -35.10 4.51
C ASP A 496 -8.29 -35.54 5.69
N LEU A 497 -7.77 -35.37 6.90
CA LEU A 497 -8.54 -35.57 8.11
C LEU A 497 -9.28 -34.28 8.51
N LEU A 498 -9.74 -34.21 9.74
CA LEU A 498 -10.66 -33.16 10.18
C LEU A 498 -10.08 -31.77 10.02
N ARG A 499 -8.84 -31.54 10.47
CA ARG A 499 -8.20 -30.20 10.41
C ARG A 499 -8.02 -29.72 8.97
N GLU A 500 -7.49 -30.56 8.11
CA GLU A 500 -7.25 -30.27 6.69
C GLU A 500 -8.57 -29.98 5.97
N ARG A 501 -9.62 -30.74 6.26
CA ARG A 501 -10.98 -30.51 5.73
C ARG A 501 -11.55 -29.17 6.22
N VAL A 502 -11.31 -28.79 7.48
CA VAL A 502 -11.70 -27.45 8.00
C VAL A 502 -10.94 -26.35 7.27
N LEU A 503 -9.64 -26.51 7.00
CA LEU A 503 -8.84 -25.54 6.25
C LEU A 503 -9.35 -25.37 4.81
N THR A 504 -9.56 -26.46 4.09
CA THR A 504 -10.10 -26.46 2.73
C THR A 504 -11.47 -25.78 2.71
N PHE A 505 -12.35 -26.15 3.65
CA PHE A 505 -13.67 -25.54 3.76
C PHE A 505 -13.59 -24.02 4.02
N LEU A 506 -12.68 -23.57 4.89
CA LEU A 506 -12.46 -22.15 5.16
C LEU A 506 -11.98 -21.37 3.92
N SER A 507 -11.15 -22.00 3.07
CA SER A 507 -10.66 -21.37 1.84
C SER A 507 -11.77 -21.13 0.81
N ASP A 508 -12.83 -21.92 0.84
CA ASP A 508 -13.98 -21.84 -0.07
C ASP A 508 -15.06 -20.86 0.42
N LEU A 509 -14.91 -20.31 1.62
CA LEU A 509 -15.87 -19.34 2.14
C LEU A 509 -15.59 -17.93 1.59
N SER A 510 -16.66 -17.30 1.10
CA SER A 510 -16.63 -15.91 0.65
C SER A 510 -17.41 -15.00 1.60
N PRO A 511 -17.18 -13.66 1.57
CA PRO A 511 -18.01 -12.73 2.33
C PRO A 511 -19.50 -12.86 1.97
N GLY A 512 -20.37 -12.79 2.98
CA GLY A 512 -21.83 -12.85 2.80
C GLY A 512 -22.46 -14.05 3.50
N ALA A 513 -23.78 -14.21 3.34
CA ALA A 513 -24.50 -15.30 3.99
C ALA A 513 -24.05 -16.67 3.44
N PRO A 514 -23.77 -17.65 4.30
CA PRO A 514 -23.44 -18.99 3.84
C PRO A 514 -24.65 -19.63 3.15
N THR A 515 -24.38 -20.49 2.18
CA THR A 515 -25.40 -21.31 1.52
C THR A 515 -25.89 -22.43 2.45
N ALA A 516 -27.01 -23.04 2.14
CA ALA A 516 -27.50 -24.19 2.91
C ALA A 516 -26.52 -25.38 2.91
N ALA A 517 -25.79 -25.60 1.80
CA ALA A 517 -24.75 -26.61 1.72
C ALA A 517 -23.55 -26.30 2.63
N GLN A 518 -23.09 -25.04 2.61
CA GLN A 518 -22.02 -24.60 3.51
C GLN A 518 -22.40 -24.71 4.99
N ILE A 519 -23.65 -24.39 5.34
CA ILE A 519 -24.14 -24.57 6.72
C ILE A 519 -24.10 -26.04 7.10
N ALA A 520 -24.64 -26.93 6.24
CA ALA A 520 -24.67 -28.34 6.51
C ALA A 520 -23.28 -28.95 6.69
N GLU A 521 -22.31 -28.59 5.82
CA GLU A 521 -20.92 -29.04 5.93
C GLU A 521 -20.24 -28.48 7.18
N GLY A 522 -20.35 -27.15 7.42
CA GLY A 522 -19.78 -26.54 8.63
C GLY A 522 -20.33 -27.15 9.92
N ASP A 523 -21.63 -27.49 9.98
CA ASP A 523 -22.23 -28.18 11.12
C ASP A 523 -21.74 -29.61 11.25
N ALA A 524 -21.43 -30.32 10.14
CA ALA A 524 -20.83 -31.65 10.16
C ALA A 524 -19.40 -31.59 10.70
N LEU A 525 -18.57 -30.73 10.17
CA LEU A 525 -17.17 -30.51 10.62
C LEU A 525 -17.10 -30.17 12.12
N ARG A 526 -17.97 -29.27 12.59
CA ARG A 526 -18.02 -28.91 14.02
C ARG A 526 -18.45 -30.09 14.92
N ARG A 527 -19.40 -30.93 14.50
CA ARG A 527 -19.75 -32.14 15.26
C ARG A 527 -18.58 -33.13 15.35
N GLU A 528 -17.85 -33.30 14.26
CA GLU A 528 -16.64 -34.14 14.26
C GLU A 528 -15.55 -33.52 15.17
N GLY A 529 -15.36 -32.20 15.12
CA GLY A 529 -14.44 -31.48 15.98
C GLY A 529 -14.77 -31.58 17.46
N ASP A 530 -16.03 -31.39 17.83
CA ASP A 530 -16.50 -31.58 19.20
C ASP A 530 -16.22 -33.00 19.71
N ALA A 531 -16.39 -34.02 18.87
CA ALA A 531 -16.10 -35.44 19.21
C ALA A 531 -14.58 -35.64 19.38
N ALA A 532 -13.76 -35.15 18.46
CA ALA A 532 -12.30 -35.25 18.55
C ALA A 532 -11.73 -34.51 19.77
N LEU A 533 -12.19 -33.31 20.03
CA LEU A 533 -11.80 -32.51 21.21
C LEU A 533 -12.28 -33.16 22.53
N THR A 534 -13.41 -33.82 22.52
CA THR A 534 -13.89 -34.61 23.69
C THR A 534 -12.95 -35.79 23.94
N GLY A 535 -12.55 -36.51 22.88
CA GLY A 535 -11.55 -37.58 22.98
C GLY A 535 -10.21 -37.09 23.50
N TYR A 536 -9.72 -35.97 22.97
CA TYR A 536 -8.51 -35.32 23.44
C TYR A 536 -8.58 -34.96 24.93
N ARG A 537 -9.65 -34.27 25.38
CA ARG A 537 -9.83 -33.90 26.79
C ARG A 537 -9.88 -35.14 27.72
N ALA A 538 -10.56 -36.21 27.29
CA ALA A 538 -10.59 -37.47 28.03
C ALA A 538 -9.18 -38.10 28.14
N PHE A 539 -8.40 -38.11 27.06
CA PHE A 539 -7.01 -38.56 27.07
C PHE A 539 -6.15 -37.75 28.04
N ILE A 540 -6.21 -36.41 28.00
CA ILE A 540 -5.45 -35.55 28.91
C ILE A 540 -5.82 -35.85 30.36
N ALA A 541 -7.12 -35.93 30.69
CA ALA A 541 -7.60 -36.19 32.04
C ALA A 541 -7.24 -37.61 32.56
N ALA A 542 -7.41 -38.62 31.73
CA ALA A 542 -7.26 -40.03 32.18
C ALA A 542 -5.81 -40.55 32.08
N ARG A 543 -4.98 -39.98 31.20
CA ARG A 543 -3.63 -40.50 30.91
C ARG A 543 -2.53 -39.52 31.28
N VAL A 544 -2.61 -38.25 30.79
CA VAL A 544 -1.53 -37.26 30.92
C VAL A 544 -1.46 -36.70 32.35
N HIS A 545 -2.58 -36.23 32.91
CA HIS A 545 -2.58 -35.68 34.27
C HIS A 545 -2.12 -36.64 35.35
N PRO A 546 -2.56 -37.91 35.39
CA PRO A 546 -2.07 -38.88 36.38
C PRO A 546 -0.59 -39.27 36.16
N LEU A 547 -0.09 -39.20 34.90
CA LEU A 547 1.32 -39.40 34.60
C LEU A 547 2.14 -38.22 35.11
N ASP A 548 1.71 -36.98 34.86
CA ASP A 548 2.41 -35.76 35.33
C ASP A 548 2.52 -35.74 36.87
N VAL A 549 1.46 -36.14 37.59
CA VAL A 549 1.50 -36.26 39.07
C VAL A 549 2.57 -37.27 39.50
N ALA A 550 2.64 -38.43 38.83
CA ALA A 550 3.62 -39.46 39.15
C ALA A 550 5.06 -39.04 38.82
N LEU A 551 5.25 -38.38 37.69
CA LEU A 551 6.59 -37.82 37.30
C LEU A 551 7.07 -36.76 38.29
N ARG A 552 6.20 -35.87 38.74
CA ARG A 552 6.54 -34.86 39.77
C ARG A 552 6.88 -35.51 41.13
N ALA A 553 6.15 -36.53 41.50
CA ALA A 553 6.48 -37.30 42.72
C ALA A 553 7.85 -38.01 42.63
N ALA A 554 8.29 -38.35 41.41
CA ALA A 554 9.63 -38.89 41.12
C ALA A 554 10.73 -37.79 40.90
N GLY A 555 10.40 -36.52 41.17
CA GLY A 555 11.36 -35.41 41.10
C GLY A 555 11.47 -34.72 39.73
N ALA A 556 10.60 -35.01 38.74
CA ALA A 556 10.57 -34.35 37.46
C ALA A 556 9.85 -32.98 37.55
N THR A 557 10.17 -32.08 36.65
CA THR A 557 9.40 -30.81 36.44
C THR A 557 8.02 -31.12 35.87
N ALA A 558 7.03 -30.29 36.20
CA ALA A 558 5.67 -30.39 35.67
C ALA A 558 5.66 -30.33 34.12
N LEU A 559 4.69 -31.00 33.51
CA LEU A 559 4.39 -30.86 32.09
C LEU A 559 3.68 -29.52 31.87
N ASP A 560 4.15 -28.72 30.95
CA ASP A 560 3.48 -27.50 30.52
C ASP A 560 2.91 -27.71 29.10
N LEU A 561 1.65 -28.10 29.03
CA LEU A 561 0.94 -28.29 27.76
C LEU A 561 0.50 -26.99 27.13
N SER A 562 0.53 -25.86 27.87
CA SER A 562 0.15 -24.53 27.40
C SER A 562 1.33 -23.72 26.85
N ALA A 563 2.55 -24.22 26.99
CA ALA A 563 3.73 -23.59 26.41
C ALA A 563 3.55 -23.41 24.89
N VAL A 564 4.11 -22.36 24.34
CA VAL A 564 4.14 -22.19 22.89
C VAL A 564 5.21 -23.12 22.32
N PRO A 565 4.87 -24.17 21.57
CA PRO A 565 5.89 -25.08 21.05
C PRO A 565 6.76 -24.33 20.03
N PRO A 566 8.06 -24.64 19.93
CA PRO A 566 8.91 -24.08 18.91
C PRO A 566 8.40 -24.47 17.52
N LYS A 567 8.55 -23.59 16.54
CA LYS A 567 8.27 -23.93 15.14
C LYS A 567 9.14 -25.10 14.69
N THR A 568 8.64 -25.90 13.76
CA THR A 568 9.48 -26.86 13.03
C THR A 568 10.56 -26.04 12.31
N LYS A 569 11.84 -26.43 12.44
CA LYS A 569 12.89 -25.75 11.67
C LYS A 569 12.60 -25.96 10.19
N PRO A 570 12.70 -24.90 9.36
CA PRO A 570 12.63 -25.09 7.92
C PRO A 570 13.68 -26.12 7.49
N ASP A 571 13.30 -27.03 6.60
CA ASP A 571 14.28 -27.89 5.96
C ASP A 571 15.25 -27.00 5.17
N PRO A 572 16.56 -26.99 5.47
CA PRO A 572 17.53 -26.18 4.74
C PRO A 572 17.60 -26.52 3.24
N ASN A 573 17.03 -27.67 2.83
CA ASN A 573 16.99 -28.13 1.45
C ASN A 573 15.62 -27.93 0.77
N ALA A 574 14.61 -27.36 1.46
CA ALA A 574 13.26 -27.17 0.91
C ALA A 574 13.27 -26.33 -0.39
N ASP A 575 14.14 -25.33 -0.49
CA ASP A 575 14.31 -24.50 -1.71
C ASP A 575 14.94 -25.29 -2.87
N GLU A 576 15.73 -26.32 -2.61
CA GLU A 576 16.34 -27.18 -3.62
C GLU A 576 15.32 -28.19 -4.18
N HIS A 577 14.41 -28.68 -3.34
CA HIS A 577 13.32 -29.56 -3.74
C HIS A 577 12.25 -28.81 -4.56
N ALA A 578 11.90 -27.58 -4.18
CA ALA A 578 10.98 -26.73 -4.94
C ALA A 578 11.53 -26.42 -6.37
N ARG A 579 12.81 -26.14 -6.49
CA ARG A 579 13.47 -25.90 -7.79
C ARG A 579 13.60 -27.15 -8.66
N ARG A 580 13.67 -28.34 -8.05
CA ARG A 580 13.69 -29.63 -8.79
C ARG A 580 12.30 -30.01 -9.30
N GLY A 581 11.24 -29.66 -8.58
CA GLY A 581 9.86 -29.84 -9.03
C GLY A 581 9.53 -29.00 -10.26
N GLU A 582 9.89 -27.72 -10.23
CA GLU A 582 9.68 -26.80 -11.37
C GLU A 582 10.45 -27.22 -12.64
N ALA A 583 11.61 -27.85 -12.50
CA ALA A 583 12.41 -28.33 -13.64
C ALA A 583 11.87 -29.64 -14.27
N GLN A 584 10.97 -30.35 -13.64
CA GLN A 584 10.33 -31.56 -14.19
C GLN A 584 9.03 -31.27 -14.94
N ASP A 585 8.39 -30.13 -14.66
CA ASP A 585 7.17 -29.69 -15.36
C ASP A 585 7.45 -28.95 -16.68
N GLU A 586 8.74 -28.65 -16.98
CA GLU A 586 9.17 -28.01 -18.25
C GLU A 586 9.73 -29.03 -19.28
N GLN A 587 9.65 -30.32 -19.08
CA GLN A 587 9.98 -31.36 -20.06
C GLN A 587 8.74 -32.14 -20.52
#